data_3939e97ac0d303696fd3b9b41bbaa775
#
_entry.id   3939e97ac0d303696fd3b9b41bbaa775
#
_cell.length_a   1.000
_cell.length_b   1.000
_cell.length_c   1.000
_cell.angle_alpha   90.00
_cell.angle_beta   90.00
_cell.angle_gamma   90.00
#
_symmetry.space_group_name_H-M   'P 1'
#
loop_
_entity.id
_entity.type
_entity.pdbx_description
1 polymer ?
#
loop_
_entity_poly.entity_id
_entity_poly.type
_entity_poly.pdbx_seq_one_letter_code
_entity_poly.pdbx_strand_id
1 'polypeptide(L)'
;LERNRVSGFKGLSVLTEKYGIPVFEADSYFLTDDKTKAFMAENEFEIAVSMGWQRLIPPEVLDKFTYGVYGFHGNSGYLPFGRGRSPLNWSIILGDTRFNLNLFRYDEKADSPNVFATEMFSITLHDDIRTAQYKNMICSKNLIKKLLKAYREKNIAVRTESKDFDSWYQKRTAADGKIDFHE
;
A
#
# COMPACT_ATOMS: atom_id res chain seq x y z
N LEU A 1 9.91 5.51 -14.78
CA LEU A 1 10.83 4.79 -13.86
C LEU A 1 11.54 3.70 -14.66
N GLU A 2 12.88 3.71 -14.67
CA GLU A 2 13.63 2.59 -15.24
C GLU A 2 13.37 1.34 -14.42
N ARG A 3 12.72 0.36 -15.03
CA ARG A 3 12.31 -0.91 -14.39
C ARG A 3 13.46 -1.59 -13.64
N ASN A 4 14.68 -1.44 -14.13
CA ASN A 4 15.90 -2.01 -13.54
C ASN A 4 16.38 -1.35 -12.25
N ARG A 5 15.81 -0.18 -11.90
CA ARG A 5 16.14 0.57 -10.65
C ARG A 5 15.11 0.38 -9.53
N VAL A 6 14.07 -0.40 -9.77
CA VAL A 6 13.04 -0.68 -8.75
C VAL A 6 13.37 -2.00 -8.07
N SER A 7 13.75 -1.91 -6.78
CA SER A 7 14.03 -3.11 -5.99
C SER A 7 12.82 -4.03 -5.94
N GLY A 8 13.04 -5.31 -6.25
CA GLY A 8 11.97 -6.32 -6.23
C GLY A 8 10.96 -6.21 -7.38
N PHE A 9 11.24 -5.40 -8.42
CA PHE A 9 10.37 -5.34 -9.59
C PHE A 9 10.24 -6.72 -10.25
N LYS A 10 8.99 -7.13 -10.48
CA LYS A 10 8.65 -8.29 -11.31
C LYS A 10 7.56 -7.89 -12.28
N GLY A 11 7.77 -8.17 -13.56
CA GLY A 11 6.73 -7.98 -14.58
C GLY A 11 5.52 -8.86 -14.29
N LEU A 12 4.33 -8.35 -14.55
CA LEU A 12 3.08 -9.08 -14.39
C LEU A 12 2.60 -9.77 -15.67
N SER A 13 3.33 -9.63 -16.80
CA SER A 13 2.93 -10.14 -18.12
C SER A 13 2.55 -11.62 -18.10
N VAL A 14 3.35 -12.46 -17.42
CA VAL A 14 3.04 -13.90 -17.29
C VAL A 14 1.68 -14.17 -16.66
N LEU A 15 1.27 -13.35 -15.67
CA LEU A 15 -0.02 -13.50 -15.00
C LEU A 15 -1.15 -12.93 -15.86
N THR A 16 -0.93 -11.77 -16.47
CA THR A 16 -1.94 -11.13 -17.33
C THR A 16 -2.25 -11.97 -18.55
N GLU A 17 -1.24 -12.53 -19.21
CA GLU A 17 -1.40 -13.46 -20.32
C GLU A 17 -2.13 -14.75 -19.88
N LYS A 18 -1.67 -15.36 -18.78
CA LYS A 18 -2.27 -16.59 -18.26
C LYS A 18 -3.76 -16.48 -17.93
N TYR A 19 -4.19 -15.33 -17.43
CA TYR A 19 -5.57 -15.11 -16.96
C TYR A 19 -6.40 -14.21 -17.88
N GLY A 20 -5.82 -13.76 -19.01
CA GLY A 20 -6.50 -12.86 -19.94
C GLY A 20 -6.87 -11.50 -19.33
N ILE A 21 -6.04 -10.99 -18.40
CA ILE A 21 -6.30 -9.73 -17.73
C ILE A 21 -5.76 -8.58 -18.59
N PRO A 22 -6.60 -7.61 -18.98
CA PRO A 22 -6.15 -6.43 -19.71
C PRO A 22 -5.13 -5.63 -18.91
N VAL A 23 -4.12 -5.09 -19.60
CA VAL A 23 -3.10 -4.24 -18.99
C VAL A 23 -3.17 -2.85 -19.60
N PHE A 24 -3.25 -1.85 -18.77
CA PHE A 24 -3.07 -0.46 -19.13
C PHE A 24 -1.79 0.07 -18.51
N GLU A 25 -0.91 0.67 -19.32
CA GLU A 25 0.30 1.37 -18.86
C GLU A 25 0.07 2.86 -19.02
N ALA A 26 0.01 3.59 -17.91
CA ALA A 26 -0.06 5.05 -17.89
C ALA A 26 1.28 5.66 -18.30
N ASP A 27 1.24 6.78 -19.02
CA ASP A 27 2.45 7.49 -19.45
C ASP A 27 3.01 8.37 -18.32
N SER A 28 2.16 8.78 -17.38
CA SER A 28 2.55 9.56 -16.20
C SER A 28 2.34 8.80 -14.90
N TYR A 29 3.35 8.85 -14.04
CA TYR A 29 3.24 8.32 -12.67
C TYR A 29 2.28 9.13 -11.78
N PHE A 30 1.83 10.28 -12.24
CA PHE A 30 0.83 11.10 -11.55
C PHE A 30 -0.60 10.83 -12.02
N LEU A 31 -0.78 9.99 -13.07
CA LEU A 31 -2.09 9.64 -13.64
C LEU A 31 -2.87 10.87 -14.18
N THR A 32 -2.17 11.90 -14.62
CA THR A 32 -2.74 13.15 -15.12
C THR A 32 -2.62 13.33 -16.64
N ASP A 33 -1.99 12.36 -17.32
CA ASP A 33 -1.82 12.35 -18.76
C ASP A 33 -3.14 12.06 -19.51
N ASP A 34 -3.22 12.52 -20.77
CA ASP A 34 -4.44 12.41 -21.57
C ASP A 34 -4.80 10.96 -21.88
N LYS A 35 -3.82 10.07 -22.01
CA LYS A 35 -4.04 8.64 -22.20
C LYS A 35 -4.73 8.01 -20.99
N THR A 36 -4.29 8.36 -19.79
CA THR A 36 -4.93 7.93 -18.54
C THR A 36 -6.35 8.48 -18.43
N LYS A 37 -6.57 9.76 -18.75
CA LYS A 37 -7.89 10.38 -18.72
C LYS A 37 -8.84 9.70 -19.70
N ALA A 38 -8.40 9.43 -20.94
CA ALA A 38 -9.19 8.72 -21.94
C ALA A 38 -9.54 7.30 -21.46
N PHE A 39 -8.55 6.54 -20.97
CA PHE A 39 -8.78 5.20 -20.44
C PHE A 39 -9.78 5.19 -19.29
N MET A 40 -9.69 6.13 -18.35
CA MET A 40 -10.63 6.25 -17.24
C MET A 40 -12.02 6.75 -17.64
N ALA A 41 -12.14 7.43 -18.78
CA ALA A 41 -13.43 7.87 -19.33
C ALA A 41 -14.16 6.76 -20.09
N GLU A 42 -13.41 5.88 -20.75
CA GLU A 42 -13.94 4.78 -21.58
C GLU A 42 -14.27 3.51 -20.77
N ASN A 43 -13.82 3.42 -19.53
CA ASN A 43 -13.99 2.24 -18.70
C ASN A 43 -14.69 2.57 -17.39
N GLU A 44 -15.55 1.66 -16.94
CA GLU A 44 -16.20 1.70 -15.64
C GLU A 44 -15.48 0.76 -14.66
N PHE A 45 -15.22 1.27 -13.47
CA PHE A 45 -14.57 0.51 -12.42
C PHE A 45 -15.37 0.57 -11.13
N GLU A 46 -15.47 -0.54 -10.44
CA GLU A 46 -16.19 -0.59 -9.17
C GLU A 46 -15.24 -0.49 -7.97
N ILE A 47 -14.12 -1.20 -8.00
CA ILE A 47 -13.17 -1.25 -6.89
C ILE A 47 -11.74 -1.43 -7.41
N ALA A 48 -10.77 -0.85 -6.74
CA ALA A 48 -9.36 -1.06 -7.03
C ALA A 48 -8.55 -1.37 -5.78
N VAL A 49 -7.45 -2.11 -5.97
CA VAL A 49 -6.41 -2.32 -4.97
C VAL A 49 -5.09 -1.79 -5.49
N SER A 50 -4.53 -0.84 -4.79
CA SER A 50 -3.23 -0.25 -5.07
C SER A 50 -2.13 -1.00 -4.33
N MET A 51 -1.15 -1.51 -5.07
CA MET A 51 -0.01 -2.20 -4.50
C MET A 51 1.31 -1.57 -4.98
N GLY A 52 2.07 -0.99 -4.04
CA GLY A 52 3.36 -0.40 -4.35
C GLY A 52 3.30 0.95 -5.08
N TRP A 53 2.15 1.55 -5.23
CA TRP A 53 2.00 2.91 -5.76
C TRP A 53 2.47 3.93 -4.73
N GLN A 54 3.41 4.80 -5.11
CA GLN A 54 4.09 5.71 -4.16
C GLN A 54 3.76 7.19 -4.39
N ARG A 55 2.66 7.49 -5.04
CA ARG A 55 2.17 8.86 -5.28
C ARG A 55 0.71 8.97 -4.85
N LEU A 56 0.28 10.17 -4.58
CA LEU A 56 -1.15 10.43 -4.42
C LEU A 56 -1.85 10.13 -5.74
N ILE A 57 -3.01 9.52 -5.67
CA ILE A 57 -3.89 9.30 -6.82
C ILE A 57 -4.80 10.51 -6.89
N PRO A 58 -4.92 11.16 -8.07
CA PRO A 58 -5.77 12.34 -8.22
C PRO A 58 -7.23 12.04 -7.88
N PRO A 59 -7.97 13.01 -7.28
CA PRO A 59 -9.38 12.84 -6.94
C PRO A 59 -10.23 12.39 -8.14
N GLU A 60 -9.99 12.96 -9.31
CA GLU A 60 -10.70 12.61 -10.55
C GLU A 60 -10.49 11.14 -10.97
N VAL A 61 -9.40 10.51 -10.54
CA VAL A 61 -9.17 9.07 -10.74
C VAL A 61 -9.84 8.26 -9.63
N LEU A 62 -9.75 8.72 -8.36
CA LEU A 62 -10.40 8.05 -7.24
C LEU A 62 -11.92 7.98 -7.40
N ASP A 63 -12.53 9.03 -7.91
CA ASP A 63 -13.98 9.17 -8.12
C ASP A 63 -14.54 8.22 -9.19
N LYS A 64 -13.67 7.61 -10.01
CA LYS A 64 -14.07 6.61 -10.99
C LYS A 64 -14.41 5.24 -10.38
N PHE A 65 -14.12 5.03 -9.11
CA PHE A 65 -14.33 3.75 -8.44
C PHE A 65 -15.50 3.82 -7.47
N THR A 66 -16.62 3.19 -7.80
CA THR A 66 -17.88 3.22 -7.01
C THR A 66 -17.65 2.81 -5.55
N TYR A 67 -16.86 1.76 -5.31
CA TYR A 67 -16.52 1.29 -3.97
C TYR A 67 -15.16 1.80 -3.47
N GLY A 68 -14.45 2.57 -4.32
CA GLY A 68 -13.20 3.23 -3.98
C GLY A 68 -11.94 2.44 -4.30
N VAL A 69 -10.82 3.08 -4.03
CA VAL A 69 -9.46 2.55 -4.18
C VAL A 69 -8.89 2.23 -2.81
N TYR A 70 -8.34 1.05 -2.64
CA TYR A 70 -7.78 0.58 -1.38
C TYR A 70 -6.27 0.36 -1.50
N GLY A 71 -5.54 0.78 -0.49
CA GLY A 71 -4.10 0.58 -0.41
C GLY A 71 -3.66 0.05 0.94
N PHE A 72 -2.39 -0.28 1.04
CA PHE A 72 -1.79 -0.85 2.24
C PHE A 72 -0.85 0.13 2.91
N HIS A 73 -1.00 0.27 4.21
CA HIS A 73 -0.02 0.91 5.06
C HIS A 73 0.04 0.21 6.41
N GLY A 74 1.25 0.00 6.91
CA GLY A 74 1.42 -0.68 8.19
C GLY A 74 2.33 0.06 9.13
N ASN A 75 2.23 -0.28 10.41
CA ASN A 75 3.04 0.28 11.49
C ASN A 75 2.91 -0.59 12.76
N SER A 76 3.57 -0.23 13.84
CA SER A 76 3.43 -0.93 15.13
C SER A 76 2.16 -0.57 15.91
N GLY A 77 1.42 0.46 15.47
CA GLY A 77 0.16 0.93 16.06
C GLY A 77 -1.02 0.79 15.10
N TYR A 78 -1.91 1.77 15.11
CA TYR A 78 -3.02 1.91 14.17
C TYR A 78 -2.92 3.26 13.46
N LEU A 79 -3.38 3.35 12.20
CA LEU A 79 -3.45 4.62 11.49
C LEU A 79 -4.29 5.64 12.28
N PRO A 80 -3.86 6.91 12.32
CA PRO A 80 -2.81 7.56 11.54
C PRO A 80 -1.40 7.54 12.16
N PHE A 81 -1.13 6.71 13.16
CA PHE A 81 0.22 6.53 13.67
C PHE A 81 1.12 5.89 12.61
N GLY A 82 2.37 6.39 12.50
CA GLY A 82 3.39 5.80 11.63
C GLY A 82 3.12 5.94 10.13
N ARG A 83 2.49 7.02 9.70
CA ARG A 83 2.38 7.37 8.28
C ARG A 83 3.75 7.63 7.66
N GLY A 84 3.83 7.75 6.35
CA GLY A 84 5.07 8.07 5.64
C GLY A 84 5.75 6.86 5.03
N ARG A 85 7.08 6.86 5.00
CA ARG A 85 7.83 5.91 4.16
C ARG A 85 8.48 4.78 4.93
N SER A 86 8.47 3.58 4.29
CA SER A 86 9.19 2.38 4.76
C SER A 86 8.84 1.97 6.20
N PRO A 87 7.55 1.96 6.59
CA PRO A 87 7.18 1.71 7.98
C PRO A 87 7.67 0.35 8.51
N LEU A 88 7.71 -0.69 7.69
CA LEU A 88 8.20 -2.00 8.11
C LEU A 88 9.70 -1.99 8.44
N ASN A 89 10.50 -1.22 7.68
CA ASN A 89 11.91 -1.03 8.01
C ASN A 89 12.06 -0.28 9.33
N TRP A 90 11.25 0.76 9.55
CA TRP A 90 11.24 1.49 10.81
C TRP A 90 10.85 0.61 11.99
N SER A 91 9.84 -0.25 11.84
CA SER A 91 9.46 -1.17 12.91
C SER A 91 10.58 -2.13 13.30
N ILE A 92 11.37 -2.62 12.34
CA ILE A 92 12.55 -3.46 12.65
C ILE A 92 13.63 -2.63 13.36
N ILE A 93 13.94 -1.43 12.88
CA ILE A 93 14.97 -0.55 13.44
C ILE A 93 14.62 -0.13 14.88
N LEU A 94 13.36 0.14 15.14
CA LEU A 94 12.86 0.56 16.46
C LEU A 94 12.67 -0.63 17.43
N GLY A 95 12.85 -1.86 16.96
CA GLY A 95 12.66 -3.05 17.80
C GLY A 95 11.19 -3.34 18.14
N ASP A 96 10.28 -2.91 17.27
CA ASP A 96 8.86 -3.22 17.45
C ASP A 96 8.64 -4.73 17.46
N THR A 97 7.77 -5.21 18.35
CA THR A 97 7.46 -6.65 18.46
C THR A 97 6.26 -7.09 17.64
N ARG A 98 5.57 -6.13 17.01
CA ARG A 98 4.39 -6.39 16.17
C ARG A 98 4.32 -5.38 15.03
N PHE A 99 3.64 -5.78 13.97
CA PHE A 99 3.32 -4.93 12.85
C PHE A 99 1.86 -5.12 12.45
N ASN A 100 1.10 -4.04 12.42
CA ASN A 100 -0.29 -4.00 11.98
C ASN A 100 -0.32 -3.52 10.54
N LEU A 101 -0.72 -4.38 9.62
CA LEU A 101 -0.94 -4.01 8.23
C LEU A 101 -2.40 -3.59 8.06
N ASN A 102 -2.61 -2.35 7.69
CA ASN A 102 -3.92 -1.80 7.43
C ASN A 102 -4.21 -1.81 5.93
N LEU A 103 -5.40 -2.26 5.56
CA LEU A 103 -6.01 -2.00 4.25
C LEU A 103 -6.99 -0.84 4.44
N PHE A 104 -6.71 0.29 3.81
CA PHE A 104 -7.47 1.52 4.00
C PHE A 104 -7.96 2.07 2.66
N ARG A 105 -9.07 2.78 2.68
CA ARG A 105 -9.61 3.45 1.50
C ARG A 105 -8.86 4.76 1.28
N TYR A 106 -8.39 4.96 0.06
CA TYR A 106 -7.73 6.20 -0.35
C TYR A 106 -8.73 7.37 -0.35
N ASP A 107 -8.22 8.52 0.03
CA ASP A 107 -8.80 9.83 -0.16
C ASP A 107 -7.72 10.80 -0.69
N GLU A 108 -7.99 12.08 -0.67
CA GLU A 108 -7.04 13.11 -1.11
C GLU A 108 -5.76 13.21 -0.26
N LYS A 109 -5.76 12.59 0.92
CA LYS A 109 -4.64 12.65 1.87
C LYS A 109 -3.87 11.34 1.88
N ALA A 110 -2.55 11.46 2.01
CA ALA A 110 -1.70 10.28 2.18
C ALA A 110 -2.04 9.52 3.47
N ASP A 111 -2.07 8.18 3.36
CA ASP A 111 -2.27 7.26 4.48
C ASP A 111 -3.48 7.67 5.36
N SER A 112 -4.61 7.86 4.70
CA SER A 112 -5.87 8.24 5.33
C SER A 112 -6.27 7.28 6.44
N PRO A 113 -6.89 7.77 7.53
CA PRO A 113 -7.35 6.93 8.63
C PRO A 113 -8.63 6.12 8.31
N ASN A 114 -9.08 6.08 7.05
CA ASN A 114 -10.28 5.33 6.63
C ASN A 114 -9.97 3.84 6.46
N VAL A 115 -9.81 3.11 7.55
CA VAL A 115 -9.37 1.72 7.58
C VAL A 115 -10.53 0.76 7.32
N PHE A 116 -10.39 -0.12 6.33
CA PHE A 116 -11.31 -1.23 6.09
C PHE A 116 -11.06 -2.39 7.06
N ALA A 117 -9.81 -2.85 7.14
CA ALA A 117 -9.42 -3.95 8.01
C ALA A 117 -7.93 -3.91 8.33
N THR A 118 -7.57 -4.56 9.43
CA THR A 118 -6.17 -4.71 9.88
C THR A 118 -5.86 -6.18 10.07
N GLU A 119 -4.66 -6.58 9.65
CA GLU A 119 -4.02 -7.86 9.97
C GLU A 119 -2.74 -7.57 10.74
N MET A 120 -2.41 -8.41 11.71
CA MET A 120 -1.24 -8.24 12.55
C MET A 120 -0.33 -9.45 12.44
N PHE A 121 0.99 -9.21 12.45
CA PHE A 121 1.98 -10.25 12.66
C PHE A 121 3.05 -9.82 13.66
N SER A 122 3.64 -10.80 14.33
CA SER A 122 4.73 -10.56 15.27
C SER A 122 6.06 -10.38 14.55
N ILE A 123 6.85 -9.44 15.02
CA ILE A 123 8.28 -9.28 14.68
C ILE A 123 9.08 -9.84 15.85
N THR A 124 10.00 -10.74 15.58
CA THR A 124 10.86 -11.40 16.56
C THR A 124 12.32 -11.06 16.31
N LEU A 125 13.18 -11.39 17.23
CA LEU A 125 14.64 -11.22 17.08
C LEU A 125 15.25 -12.03 15.93
N HIS A 126 14.53 -12.99 15.39
CA HIS A 126 14.95 -13.80 14.24
C HIS A 126 14.44 -13.25 12.90
N ASP A 127 13.64 -12.19 12.92
CA ASP A 127 13.14 -11.58 11.70
C ASP A 127 14.10 -10.51 11.19
N ASP A 128 14.39 -10.62 9.92
CA ASP A 128 14.97 -9.55 9.11
C ASP A 128 13.88 -8.92 8.21
N ILE A 129 14.27 -7.95 7.40
CA ILE A 129 13.32 -7.30 6.47
C ILE A 129 12.73 -8.29 5.47
N ARG A 130 13.43 -9.35 5.10
CA ARG A 130 12.97 -10.34 4.12
C ARG A 130 11.88 -11.22 4.71
N THR A 131 12.06 -11.72 5.93
CA THR A 131 11.06 -12.53 6.63
C THR A 131 9.84 -11.70 7.00
N ALA A 132 10.04 -10.46 7.45
CA ALA A 132 8.97 -9.52 7.74
C ALA A 132 8.15 -9.17 6.47
N GLN A 133 8.80 -8.96 5.32
CA GLN A 133 8.11 -8.76 4.04
C GLN A 133 7.29 -9.99 3.61
N TYR A 134 7.76 -11.19 3.88
CA TYR A 134 7.01 -12.40 3.60
C TYR A 134 5.74 -12.48 4.46
N LYS A 135 5.83 -12.19 5.76
CA LYS A 135 4.67 -12.09 6.66
C LYS A 135 3.70 -11.01 6.20
N ASN A 136 4.21 -9.85 5.81
CA ASN A 136 3.42 -8.73 5.27
C ASN A 136 2.65 -9.13 4.00
N MET A 137 3.26 -9.91 3.11
CA MET A 137 2.60 -10.44 1.91
C MET A 137 1.43 -11.39 2.26
N ILE A 138 1.60 -12.25 3.28
CA ILE A 138 0.53 -13.14 3.74
C ILE A 138 -0.64 -12.32 4.27
N CYS A 139 -0.38 -11.33 5.11
CA CYS A 139 -1.40 -10.43 5.63
C CYS A 139 -2.10 -9.64 4.51
N SER A 140 -1.36 -9.12 3.53
CA SER A 140 -1.93 -8.45 2.37
C SER A 140 -2.91 -9.34 1.61
N LYS A 141 -2.53 -10.60 1.35
CA LYS A 141 -3.40 -11.59 0.71
C LYS A 141 -4.69 -11.83 1.50
N ASN A 142 -4.60 -11.94 2.82
CA ASN A 142 -5.78 -12.13 3.68
C ASN A 142 -6.70 -10.91 3.64
N LEU A 143 -6.14 -9.70 3.70
CA LEU A 143 -6.90 -8.46 3.62
C LEU A 143 -7.61 -8.31 2.27
N ILE A 144 -6.95 -8.63 1.15
CA ILE A 144 -7.59 -8.64 -0.17
C ILE A 144 -8.75 -9.63 -0.21
N LYS A 145 -8.59 -10.83 0.34
CA LYS A 145 -9.70 -11.81 0.41
C LYS A 145 -10.89 -11.28 1.22
N LYS A 146 -10.64 -10.61 2.34
CA LYS A 146 -11.69 -9.97 3.14
C LYS A 146 -12.39 -8.87 2.35
N LEU A 147 -11.64 -8.03 1.64
CA LEU A 147 -12.20 -6.96 0.81
C LEU A 147 -13.08 -7.53 -0.31
N LEU A 148 -12.60 -8.54 -1.03
CA LEU A 148 -13.36 -9.18 -2.11
C LEU A 148 -14.63 -9.87 -1.61
N LYS A 149 -14.60 -10.43 -0.40
CA LYS A 149 -15.80 -10.98 0.24
C LYS A 149 -16.81 -9.87 0.53
N ALA A 150 -16.39 -8.80 1.21
CA ALA A 150 -17.23 -7.66 1.54
C ALA A 150 -17.80 -6.98 0.28
N TYR A 151 -16.99 -6.88 -0.78
CA TYR A 151 -17.43 -6.37 -2.07
C TYR A 151 -18.58 -7.22 -2.68
N ARG A 152 -18.42 -8.54 -2.70
CA ARG A 152 -19.48 -9.45 -3.20
C ARG A 152 -20.78 -9.36 -2.39
N GLU A 153 -20.66 -9.15 -1.11
CA GLU A 153 -21.77 -8.97 -0.17
C GLU A 153 -22.35 -7.54 -0.20
N LYS A 154 -21.76 -6.63 -1.00
CA LYS A 154 -22.09 -5.19 -1.06
C LYS A 154 -22.08 -4.52 0.32
N ASN A 155 -21.22 -4.98 1.21
CA ASN A 155 -21.10 -4.55 2.59
C ASN A 155 -19.67 -4.16 2.93
N ILE A 156 -19.14 -3.12 2.25
CA ILE A 156 -17.83 -2.56 2.54
C ILE A 156 -18.01 -1.40 3.51
N ALA A 157 -17.60 -1.59 4.76
CA ALA A 157 -17.58 -0.55 5.77
C ALA A 157 -16.13 -0.17 6.09
N VAL A 158 -15.85 1.10 6.15
CA VAL A 158 -14.57 1.64 6.64
C VAL A 158 -14.82 2.35 7.97
N ARG A 159 -13.86 2.25 8.89
CA ARG A 159 -13.85 3.02 10.13
C ARG A 159 -12.82 4.12 10.01
N THR A 160 -13.15 5.30 10.47
CA THR A 160 -12.20 6.40 10.59
C THR A 160 -11.56 6.33 11.96
N GLU A 161 -10.26 6.14 12.01
CA GLU A 161 -9.51 6.13 13.27
C GLU A 161 -9.33 7.56 13.82
N SER A 162 -9.17 7.67 15.16
CA SER A 162 -8.90 8.95 15.80
C SER A 162 -7.58 9.56 15.35
N LYS A 163 -7.52 10.88 15.26
CA LYS A 163 -6.31 11.63 14.86
C LYS A 163 -5.35 11.90 16.02
N ASP A 164 -5.65 11.43 17.23
CA ASP A 164 -4.93 11.80 18.45
C ASP A 164 -3.46 11.32 18.50
N PHE A 165 -3.10 10.38 17.64
CA PHE A 165 -1.76 9.79 17.57
C PHE A 165 -1.14 9.87 16.18
N ASP A 166 -1.36 10.97 15.47
CA ASP A 166 -0.76 11.17 14.15
C ASP A 166 0.77 11.30 14.25
N SER A 167 1.47 10.46 13.52
CA SER A 167 2.92 10.50 13.43
C SER A 167 3.42 10.08 12.04
N TRP A 168 4.67 10.49 11.71
CA TRP A 168 5.25 10.25 10.39
C TRP A 168 6.64 9.67 10.48
N TYR A 169 6.89 8.60 9.71
CA TYR A 169 8.22 8.08 9.46
C TYR A 169 8.92 8.87 8.35
N GLN A 170 10.13 9.29 8.64
CA GLN A 170 10.97 9.99 7.66
C GLN A 170 11.43 9.06 6.54
N LYS A 171 11.68 9.64 5.36
CA LYS A 171 12.31 8.92 4.26
C LYS A 171 13.76 8.64 4.62
N ARG A 172 14.17 7.36 4.59
CA ARG A 172 15.57 6.97 4.73
C ARG A 172 16.32 7.14 3.41
N THR A 173 17.60 7.43 3.56
CA THR A 173 18.59 7.54 2.47
C THR A 173 19.71 6.53 2.67
N ALA A 174 20.61 6.39 1.71
CA ALA A 174 21.79 5.51 1.86
C ALA A 174 22.70 5.96 3.01
N ALA A 175 22.74 7.25 3.32
CA ALA A 175 23.52 7.79 4.43
C ALA A 175 23.04 7.30 5.81
N ASP A 176 21.73 7.07 5.96
CA ASP A 176 21.14 6.55 7.20
C ASP A 176 21.48 5.07 7.47
N GLY A 177 22.12 4.39 6.53
CA GLY A 177 22.59 3.02 6.66
C GLY A 177 24.12 2.91 6.86
N LYS A 178 24.82 4.04 6.98
CA LYS A 178 26.26 4.04 7.23
C LYS A 178 26.53 3.51 8.64
N ILE A 179 27.39 2.50 8.73
CA ILE A 179 27.85 1.93 10.00
C ILE A 179 29.24 2.48 10.25
N ASP A 180 29.47 3.03 11.44
CA ASP A 180 30.80 3.32 11.93
C ASP A 180 31.31 2.09 12.71
N PHE A 181 32.33 1.46 12.18
CA PHE A 181 32.94 0.28 12.82
C PHE A 181 33.96 0.64 13.95
N HIS A 182 34.11 1.91 14.25
CA HIS A 182 35.00 2.42 15.28
C HIS A 182 34.27 2.85 16.56
N GLU A 183 32.95 2.84 16.55
CA GLU A 183 32.08 2.93 17.71
C GLU A 183 31.64 1.52 18.13
#